data_cb83d74200911626b6a7f597e130bd7b
#
_entry.id   cb83d74200911626b6a7f597e130bd7b
#
_cell.length_a   1.000
_cell.length_b   1.000
_cell.length_c   1.000
_cell.angle_alpha   90.00
_cell.angle_beta   90.00
_cell.angle_gamma   90.00
#
_symmetry.space_group_name_H-M   'P 1'
#
loop_
_entity.id
_entity.type
_entity.pdbx_description
1 polymer ?
#
loop_
_entity_poly.entity_id
_entity_poly.type
_entity_poly.pdbx_seq_one_letter_code
_entity_poly.pdbx_strand_id
1 'polypeptide(L)'
;MKKVSTFIALLFAVGVSAQISVKTEYISNSEFYDAVSNGNIGEGSAMIYSINGLAPISMQAPKEEDPYQRPTVWGVSPDGTFVQMSNHNFPIEKEQPAQVMNLAATLLHLRPLKERWSMLMALGAGSYTPENRLSAIHIGDNVVANGALLFVWHWKSNLELGGGVALNNTFGYPMLFPALYFKYKGGFSDKFTIDASLLNGGKVAFGYDYHENLSLKLVANMGGYSAYLRRNDQKEMFSSQTFFVALQPEFKIGKHVAIPVAFGGSFIRSGRYRARTLTAMFESEAKREDGSTRSSVFLPALYFAAGITIK
;
A
#
# COMPACT_ATOMS: atom_id res chain seq x y z
N MET A 1 4.02 -25.92 8.66
CA MET A 1 3.19 -25.36 9.74
C MET A 1 4.00 -24.98 11.00
N LYS A 2 4.95 -25.79 11.52
CA LYS A 2 5.71 -25.47 12.76
C LYS A 2 6.56 -24.17 12.68
N LYS A 3 7.09 -23.79 11.51
CA LYS A 3 7.94 -22.59 11.34
C LYS A 3 7.16 -21.26 11.38
N VAL A 4 5.89 -21.26 11.01
CA VAL A 4 5.02 -20.07 11.06
C VAL A 4 4.62 -19.77 12.50
N SER A 5 4.33 -20.83 13.31
CA SER A 5 4.02 -20.67 14.74
C SER A 5 5.16 -20.03 15.54
N THR A 6 6.42 -20.36 15.19
CA THR A 6 7.59 -19.82 15.91
C THR A 6 7.81 -18.34 15.59
N PHE A 7 7.54 -17.91 14.37
CA PHE A 7 7.66 -16.50 13.98
C PHE A 7 6.59 -15.63 14.66
N ILE A 8 5.36 -16.13 14.75
CA ILE A 8 4.26 -15.46 15.49
C ILE A 8 4.57 -15.40 16.99
N ALA A 9 5.13 -16.46 17.59
CA ALA A 9 5.49 -16.48 19.00
C ALA A 9 6.64 -15.51 19.34
N LEU A 10 7.58 -15.26 18.44
CA LEU A 10 8.67 -14.30 18.65
C LEU A 10 8.17 -12.84 18.69
N LEU A 11 7.11 -12.52 17.95
CA LEU A 11 6.50 -11.18 17.93
C LEU A 11 5.75 -10.85 19.24
N PHE A 12 5.25 -11.86 19.96
CA PHE A 12 4.58 -11.67 21.26
C PHE A 12 5.56 -11.52 22.43
N ALA A 13 6.84 -11.84 22.26
CA ALA A 13 7.83 -11.78 23.35
C ALA A 13 8.42 -10.38 23.57
N VAL A 14 8.21 -9.44 22.64
CA VAL A 14 8.66 -8.07 22.79
C VAL A 14 7.49 -7.24 23.32
N GLY A 15 7.48 -6.93 24.62
CA GLY A 15 6.43 -6.19 25.32
C GLY A 15 6.27 -4.73 24.91
N VAL A 16 6.41 -4.43 23.63
CA VAL A 16 6.23 -3.15 22.99
C VAL A 16 5.10 -3.31 21.99
N SER A 17 4.15 -2.38 21.94
CA SER A 17 2.94 -2.42 21.09
C SER A 17 3.27 -2.56 19.61
N ALA A 18 3.59 -3.78 19.18
CA ALA A 18 3.75 -4.11 17.77
C ALA A 18 2.36 -4.18 17.14
N GLN A 19 2.20 -3.56 15.99
CA GLN A 19 0.98 -3.68 15.20
C GLN A 19 1.26 -4.59 14.00
N ILE A 20 0.41 -5.60 13.81
CA ILE A 20 0.45 -6.48 12.64
C ILE A 20 -0.93 -6.50 12.01
N SER A 21 -0.98 -6.34 10.71
CA SER A 21 -2.20 -6.45 9.92
C SER A 21 -2.00 -7.49 8.81
N VAL A 22 -2.93 -8.41 8.71
CA VAL A 22 -3.02 -9.36 7.59
C VAL A 22 -4.34 -9.10 6.89
N LYS A 23 -4.31 -9.02 5.56
CA LYS A 23 -5.48 -8.71 4.74
C LYS A 23 -5.50 -9.58 3.50
N THR A 24 -6.68 -10.04 3.13
CA THR A 24 -6.95 -10.67 1.85
C THR A 24 -7.94 -9.81 1.08
N GLU A 25 -7.66 -9.59 -0.20
CA GLU A 25 -8.48 -8.76 -1.09
C GLU A 25 -8.80 -9.56 -2.34
N TYR A 26 -10.01 -9.45 -2.82
CA TYR A 26 -10.48 -10.06 -4.05
C TYR A 26 -11.06 -9.01 -4.99
N ILE A 27 -10.55 -8.99 -6.21
CA ILE A 27 -11.08 -8.20 -7.32
C ILE A 27 -11.71 -9.19 -8.29
N SER A 28 -13.00 -9.05 -8.53
CA SER A 28 -13.74 -9.96 -9.39
C SER A 28 -13.26 -9.92 -10.83
N ASN A 29 -13.64 -10.93 -11.61
CA ASN A 29 -13.35 -10.98 -13.03
C ASN A 29 -13.92 -9.76 -13.74
N SER A 30 -13.11 -9.18 -14.63
CA SER A 30 -13.52 -8.11 -15.53
C SER A 30 -12.70 -8.14 -16.82
N GLU A 31 -13.28 -7.62 -17.90
CA GLU A 31 -12.65 -7.54 -19.21
C GLU A 31 -11.46 -6.56 -19.17
N PHE A 32 -10.43 -6.86 -19.97
CA PHE A 32 -9.27 -6.00 -20.15
C PHE A 32 -9.39 -5.24 -21.47
N TYR A 33 -9.53 -3.94 -21.36
CA TYR A 33 -9.51 -3.04 -22.50
C TYR A 33 -8.06 -2.72 -22.89
N ASP A 34 -7.70 -3.02 -24.13
CA ASP A 34 -6.40 -2.68 -24.71
C ASP A 34 -6.48 -1.37 -25.50
N ALA A 35 -5.68 -0.40 -25.08
CA ALA A 35 -5.67 0.94 -25.68
C ALA A 35 -5.10 0.95 -27.11
N VAL A 36 -4.23 0.00 -27.44
CA VAL A 36 -3.59 -0.10 -28.76
C VAL A 36 -4.53 -0.67 -29.80
N SER A 37 -5.15 -1.82 -29.48
CA SER A 37 -6.13 -2.47 -30.38
C SER A 37 -7.51 -1.83 -30.33
N ASN A 38 -7.74 -0.92 -29.38
CA ASN A 38 -9.02 -0.25 -29.11
C ASN A 38 -10.18 -1.22 -28.88
N GLY A 39 -9.92 -2.30 -28.14
CA GLY A 39 -10.91 -3.35 -27.87
C GLY A 39 -10.57 -4.17 -26.63
N ASN A 40 -11.51 -5.04 -26.24
CA ASN A 40 -11.30 -5.98 -25.16
C ASN A 40 -10.53 -7.20 -25.71
N ILE A 41 -9.41 -7.56 -25.04
CA ILE A 41 -8.51 -8.63 -25.51
C ILE A 41 -8.33 -9.77 -24.51
N GLY A 42 -9.03 -9.72 -23.39
CA GLY A 42 -8.94 -10.73 -22.34
C GLY A 42 -9.77 -10.33 -21.14
N GLU A 43 -9.69 -11.12 -20.11
CA GLU A 43 -10.37 -10.88 -18.84
C GLU A 43 -9.56 -11.44 -17.68
N GLY A 44 -9.81 -10.97 -16.46
CA GLY A 44 -9.10 -11.51 -15.32
C GLY A 44 -9.61 -11.03 -13.97
N SER A 45 -9.29 -11.80 -12.96
CA SER A 45 -9.51 -11.51 -11.55
C SER A 45 -8.18 -11.45 -10.80
N ALA A 46 -8.18 -10.95 -9.57
CA ALA A 46 -7.01 -10.93 -8.73
C ALA A 46 -7.35 -11.25 -7.27
N MET A 47 -6.51 -12.06 -6.64
CA MET A 47 -6.49 -12.29 -5.21
C MET A 47 -5.20 -11.70 -4.65
N ILE A 48 -5.31 -10.82 -3.66
CA ILE A 48 -4.18 -10.09 -3.07
C ILE A 48 -4.12 -10.44 -1.59
N TYR A 49 -2.99 -10.94 -1.15
CA TYR A 49 -2.68 -11.21 0.26
C TYR A 49 -1.64 -10.21 0.71
N SER A 50 -1.90 -9.48 1.77
CA SER A 50 -0.94 -8.53 2.32
C SER A 50 -0.72 -8.76 3.81
N ILE A 51 0.52 -8.53 4.22
CA ILE A 51 0.94 -8.47 5.60
C ILE A 51 1.73 -7.17 5.80
N ASN A 52 1.31 -6.38 6.77
CA ASN A 52 2.01 -5.15 7.13
C ASN A 52 2.24 -5.18 8.64
N GLY A 53 3.36 -4.64 9.05
CA GLY A 53 3.70 -4.60 10.46
C GLY A 53 4.38 -3.29 10.84
N LEU A 54 4.32 -2.98 12.12
CA LEU A 54 5.15 -1.98 12.76
C LEU A 54 5.62 -2.54 14.10
N ALA A 55 6.91 -2.77 14.22
CA ALA A 55 7.54 -3.21 15.46
C ALA A 55 8.45 -2.09 15.98
N PRO A 56 8.05 -1.36 17.04
CA PRO A 56 8.94 -0.40 17.69
C PRO A 56 10.13 -1.13 18.32
N ILE A 57 11.34 -0.66 18.04
CA ILE A 57 12.59 -1.17 18.60
C ILE A 57 12.94 -0.39 19.88
N SER A 58 12.71 0.93 19.84
CA SER A 58 12.97 1.83 20.95
C SER A 58 11.91 2.92 20.96
N MET A 59 11.42 3.24 22.17
CA MET A 59 10.47 4.31 22.40
C MET A 59 10.90 5.12 23.61
N GLN A 60 11.01 6.43 23.44
CA GLN A 60 11.24 7.38 24.52
C GLN A 60 10.01 8.26 24.67
N ALA A 61 9.37 8.20 25.80
CA ALA A 61 8.23 9.06 26.11
C ALA A 61 8.61 10.54 26.08
N PRO A 62 7.65 11.45 25.79
CA PRO A 62 7.88 12.87 25.96
C PRO A 62 8.32 13.22 27.38
N LYS A 63 9.17 14.23 27.51
CA LYS A 63 9.65 14.67 28.83
C LYS A 63 8.60 15.46 29.62
N GLU A 64 7.60 16.00 28.96
CA GLU A 64 6.51 16.80 29.52
C GLU A 64 5.17 16.23 29.07
N GLU A 65 4.11 16.42 29.86
CA GLU A 65 2.72 16.05 29.53
C GLU A 65 2.12 17.10 28.58
N ASP A 66 2.78 17.36 27.46
CA ASP A 66 2.29 18.24 26.41
C ASP A 66 1.45 17.41 25.40
N PRO A 67 0.18 17.75 25.16
CA PRO A 67 -0.69 16.99 24.23
C PRO A 67 -0.19 17.02 22.77
N TYR A 68 0.73 17.90 22.44
CA TYR A 68 1.34 18.01 21.10
C TYR A 68 2.66 17.25 20.96
N GLN A 69 3.29 16.90 22.07
CA GLN A 69 4.53 16.15 22.00
C GLN A 69 4.28 14.68 21.65
N ARG A 70 5.09 14.18 20.75
CA ARG A 70 5.07 12.76 20.34
C ARG A 70 6.31 12.05 20.91
N PRO A 71 6.22 10.75 21.18
CA PRO A 71 7.38 9.98 21.58
C PRO A 71 8.43 9.97 20.47
N THR A 72 9.70 9.87 20.84
CA THR A 72 10.74 9.49 19.88
C THR A 72 10.67 7.97 19.71
N VAL A 73 10.53 7.50 18.48
CA VAL A 73 10.37 6.08 18.18
C VAL A 73 11.35 5.66 17.10
N TRP A 74 12.05 4.57 17.32
CA TRP A 74 12.67 3.76 16.28
C TRP A 74 11.89 2.50 16.10
N GLY A 75 11.61 2.12 14.86
CA GLY A 75 10.84 0.93 14.55
C GLY A 75 11.22 0.31 13.22
N VAL A 76 10.80 -0.92 13.02
CA VAL A 76 10.88 -1.63 11.73
C VAL A 76 9.47 -1.91 11.25
N SER A 77 9.24 -1.63 9.98
CA SER A 77 8.00 -1.95 9.29
C SER A 77 8.27 -2.98 8.20
N PRO A 78 7.97 -4.27 8.44
CA PRO A 78 7.89 -5.26 7.38
C PRO A 78 6.60 -5.06 6.59
N ASP A 79 6.70 -5.23 5.28
CA ASP A 79 5.58 -5.20 4.34
C ASP A 79 5.71 -6.36 3.36
N GLY A 80 4.61 -7.05 3.10
CA GLY A 80 4.57 -8.14 2.15
C GLY A 80 3.24 -8.12 1.39
N THR A 81 3.31 -8.19 0.07
CA THR A 81 2.14 -8.34 -0.80
C THR A 81 2.39 -9.50 -1.76
N PHE A 82 1.46 -10.43 -1.77
CA PHE A 82 1.42 -11.54 -2.70
C PHE A 82 0.13 -11.47 -3.52
N VAL A 83 0.27 -11.46 -4.83
CA VAL A 83 -0.85 -11.34 -5.77
C VAL A 83 -0.91 -12.60 -6.62
N GLN A 84 -2.09 -13.18 -6.72
CA GLN A 84 -2.44 -14.22 -7.69
C GLN A 84 -3.42 -13.64 -8.69
N MET A 85 -3.10 -13.74 -9.96
CA MET A 85 -3.92 -13.27 -11.05
C MET A 85 -4.44 -14.46 -11.86
N SER A 86 -5.74 -14.50 -12.10
CA SER A 86 -6.36 -15.48 -13.00
C SER A 86 -6.78 -14.74 -14.27
N ASN A 87 -5.93 -14.84 -15.27
CA ASN A 87 -6.10 -14.14 -16.55
C ASN A 87 -6.45 -15.14 -17.64
N HIS A 88 -7.40 -14.79 -18.50
CA HIS A 88 -7.92 -15.64 -19.56
C HIS A 88 -8.01 -14.86 -20.87
N ASN A 89 -7.87 -15.58 -21.99
CA ASN A 89 -8.09 -15.07 -23.35
C ASN A 89 -7.17 -13.92 -23.75
N PHE A 90 -5.99 -13.75 -23.10
CA PHE A 90 -5.01 -12.79 -23.53
C PHE A 90 -4.20 -13.32 -24.72
N PRO A 91 -3.85 -12.47 -25.70
CA PRO A 91 -2.82 -12.78 -26.69
C PRO A 91 -1.47 -13.05 -25.99
N ILE A 92 -0.68 -13.98 -26.53
CA ILE A 92 0.61 -14.41 -25.92
C ILE A 92 1.54 -13.23 -25.65
N GLU A 93 1.59 -12.24 -26.57
CA GLU A 93 2.47 -11.08 -26.44
C GLU A 93 2.03 -10.14 -25.29
N LYS A 94 0.77 -10.22 -24.85
CA LYS A 94 0.17 -9.37 -23.83
C LYS A 94 -0.20 -10.14 -22.56
N GLU A 95 0.23 -11.40 -22.46
CA GLU A 95 -0.02 -12.22 -21.30
C GLU A 95 0.58 -11.57 -20.04
N GLN A 96 -0.24 -11.45 -19.01
CA GLN A 96 0.15 -10.87 -17.73
C GLN A 96 0.69 -11.96 -16.80
N PRO A 97 1.58 -11.63 -15.84
CA PRO A 97 2.10 -12.63 -14.91
C PRO A 97 0.95 -13.23 -14.09
N ALA A 98 1.01 -14.55 -13.86
CA ALA A 98 0.04 -15.23 -13.02
C ALA A 98 0.16 -14.86 -11.54
N GLN A 99 1.31 -14.35 -11.14
CA GLN A 99 1.59 -14.00 -9.74
C GLN A 99 2.66 -12.90 -9.63
N VAL A 100 2.61 -12.16 -8.52
CA VAL A 100 3.61 -11.16 -8.15
C VAL A 100 3.83 -11.22 -6.65
N MET A 101 5.07 -11.09 -6.22
CA MET A 101 5.43 -10.96 -4.81
C MET A 101 6.26 -9.68 -4.61
N ASN A 102 5.79 -8.83 -3.70
CA ASN A 102 6.50 -7.66 -3.22
C ASN A 102 6.78 -7.84 -1.73
N LEU A 103 8.02 -7.75 -1.33
CA LEU A 103 8.46 -7.82 0.06
C LEU A 103 9.32 -6.61 0.36
N ALA A 104 9.08 -5.94 1.46
CA ALA A 104 9.87 -4.80 1.89
C ALA A 104 10.12 -4.81 3.40
N ALA A 105 11.22 -4.20 3.79
CA ALA A 105 11.50 -3.88 5.18
C ALA A 105 12.01 -2.46 5.28
N THR A 106 11.43 -1.68 6.19
CA THR A 106 11.69 -0.25 6.33
C THR A 106 12.01 0.08 7.79
N LEU A 107 13.16 0.70 8.03
CA LEU A 107 13.50 1.31 9.31
C LEU A 107 12.80 2.66 9.40
N LEU A 108 12.09 2.89 10.49
CA LEU A 108 11.34 4.11 10.76
C LEU A 108 11.96 4.86 11.94
N HIS A 109 11.99 6.17 11.84
CA HIS A 109 12.35 7.05 12.93
C HIS A 109 11.37 8.22 13.03
N LEU A 110 10.58 8.22 14.10
CA LEU A 110 9.71 9.34 14.47
C LEU A 110 10.43 10.15 15.55
N ARG A 111 10.57 11.46 15.36
CA ARG A 111 11.21 12.37 16.30
C ARG A 111 10.41 13.66 16.43
N PRO A 112 10.03 14.08 17.65
CA PRO A 112 9.58 15.45 17.87
C PRO A 112 10.74 16.43 17.62
N LEU A 113 10.47 17.52 16.91
CA LEU A 113 11.47 18.56 16.62
C LEU A 113 11.35 19.71 17.61
N LYS A 114 10.23 20.38 17.62
CA LYS A 114 9.95 21.52 18.49
C LYS A 114 8.45 21.68 18.65
N GLU A 115 7.97 21.93 19.87
CA GLU A 115 6.57 22.17 20.20
C GLU A 115 5.56 21.28 19.46
N ARG A 116 5.09 21.76 18.28
CA ARG A 116 4.03 21.13 17.49
C ARG A 116 4.52 20.43 16.23
N TRP A 117 5.83 20.25 16.08
CA TRP A 117 6.41 19.62 14.90
C TRP A 117 7.04 18.28 15.22
N SER A 118 6.79 17.32 14.36
CA SER A 118 7.49 16.03 14.35
C SER A 118 8.06 15.75 12.97
N MET A 119 9.09 14.95 12.93
CA MET A 119 9.72 14.45 11.70
C MET A 119 9.60 12.93 11.68
N LEU A 120 9.11 12.39 10.58
CA LEU A 120 9.13 10.96 10.29
C LEU A 120 10.13 10.69 9.17
N MET A 121 11.11 9.88 9.44
CA MET A 121 12.04 9.34 8.45
C MET A 121 11.78 7.85 8.25
N ALA A 122 11.88 7.40 7.02
CA ALA A 122 11.78 6.01 6.64
C ALA A 122 12.89 5.68 5.64
N LEU A 123 13.58 4.56 5.84
CA LEU A 123 14.59 4.06 4.92
C LEU A 123 14.54 2.54 4.90
N GLY A 124 14.47 1.96 3.71
CA GLY A 124 14.36 0.52 3.57
C GLY A 124 14.70 0.02 2.18
N ALA A 125 14.41 -1.24 1.97
CA ALA A 125 14.54 -1.90 0.69
C ALA A 125 13.37 -2.85 0.47
N GLY A 126 13.01 -3.06 -0.80
CA GLY A 126 11.98 -4.00 -1.20
C GLY A 126 12.41 -4.83 -2.39
N SER A 127 11.93 -6.07 -2.44
CA SER A 127 12.07 -6.98 -3.56
C SER A 127 10.75 -7.12 -4.29
N TYR A 128 10.79 -7.07 -5.62
CA TYR A 128 9.63 -7.05 -6.51
C TYR A 128 9.81 -8.14 -7.57
N THR A 129 9.18 -9.30 -7.38
CA THR A 129 9.40 -10.48 -8.22
C THR A 129 8.10 -10.97 -8.86
N PRO A 130 8.16 -11.58 -10.07
CA PRO A 130 7.02 -12.26 -10.69
C PRO A 130 6.80 -13.67 -10.13
N GLU A 131 7.55 -14.07 -9.11
CA GLU A 131 7.51 -15.40 -8.53
C GLU A 131 7.30 -15.34 -7.01
N ASN A 132 6.53 -16.26 -6.46
CA ASN A 132 6.17 -16.31 -5.04
C ASN A 132 7.18 -17.11 -4.19
N ARG A 133 8.44 -17.07 -4.53
CA ARG A 133 9.50 -17.80 -3.83
C ARG A 133 10.66 -16.88 -3.45
N LEU A 134 11.19 -17.06 -2.24
CA LEU A 134 12.29 -16.25 -1.74
C LEU A 134 13.58 -16.41 -2.56
N SER A 135 13.78 -17.57 -3.21
CA SER A 135 14.91 -17.82 -4.10
C SER A 135 14.91 -16.96 -5.36
N ALA A 136 13.80 -16.32 -5.71
CA ALA A 136 13.70 -15.38 -6.82
C ALA A 136 14.20 -13.97 -6.47
N ILE A 137 14.59 -13.73 -5.22
CA ILE A 137 15.12 -12.43 -4.78
C ILE A 137 16.60 -12.35 -5.18
N HIS A 138 16.92 -11.42 -6.07
CA HIS A 138 18.27 -11.17 -6.55
C HIS A 138 18.64 -9.70 -6.34
N ILE A 139 19.65 -9.45 -5.49
CA ILE A 139 20.20 -8.10 -5.26
C ILE A 139 20.80 -7.60 -6.57
N GLY A 140 20.43 -6.37 -6.98
CA GLY A 140 20.85 -5.77 -8.24
C GLY A 140 19.88 -5.95 -9.42
N ASP A 141 18.95 -6.91 -9.33
CA ASP A 141 17.93 -7.11 -10.35
C ASP A 141 16.53 -6.67 -9.88
N ASN A 142 16.06 -7.18 -8.75
CA ASN A 142 14.70 -6.93 -8.28
C ASN A 142 14.60 -6.35 -6.86
N VAL A 143 15.74 -6.00 -6.26
CA VAL A 143 15.77 -5.28 -4.97
C VAL A 143 16.04 -3.80 -5.22
N VAL A 144 15.19 -2.94 -4.66
CA VAL A 144 15.31 -1.48 -4.77
C VAL A 144 15.09 -0.81 -3.42
N ALA A 145 15.73 0.35 -3.25
CA ALA A 145 15.57 1.17 -2.07
C ALA A 145 14.18 1.82 -2.03
N ASN A 146 13.66 2.03 -0.83
CA ASN A 146 12.51 2.87 -0.55
C ASN A 146 12.82 3.82 0.60
N GLY A 147 12.06 4.89 0.74
CA GLY A 147 12.25 5.82 1.84
C GLY A 147 11.27 6.97 1.82
N ALA A 148 11.18 7.67 2.94
CA ALA A 148 10.39 8.89 3.04
C ALA A 148 10.97 9.84 4.08
N LEU A 149 10.74 11.11 3.88
CA LEU A 149 10.98 12.16 4.86
C LEU A 149 9.72 13.03 4.92
N LEU A 150 9.11 13.09 6.08
CA LEU A 150 7.86 13.80 6.31
C LEU A 150 7.99 14.69 7.54
N PHE A 151 7.52 15.93 7.43
CA PHE A 151 7.33 16.84 8.55
C PHE A 151 5.85 16.93 8.88
N VAL A 152 5.48 16.67 10.13
CA VAL A 152 4.11 16.66 10.62
C VAL A 152 3.91 17.80 11.60
N TRP A 153 2.93 18.62 11.32
CA TRP A 153 2.50 19.71 12.17
C TRP A 153 1.24 19.31 12.94
N HIS A 154 1.35 19.30 14.26
CA HIS A 154 0.26 19.02 15.20
C HIS A 154 -0.50 20.33 15.46
N TRP A 155 -1.35 20.73 14.52
CA TRP A 155 -2.07 22.02 14.60
C TRP A 155 -2.96 22.07 15.84
N LYS A 156 -3.72 20.98 16.07
CA LYS A 156 -4.54 20.78 17.28
C LYS A 156 -4.28 19.37 17.81
N SER A 157 -4.70 19.10 19.05
CA SER A 157 -4.59 17.76 19.63
C SER A 157 -5.26 16.66 18.79
N ASN A 158 -6.24 17.05 17.98
CA ASN A 158 -7.03 16.17 17.12
C ASN A 158 -6.83 16.41 15.60
N LEU A 159 -5.88 17.27 15.20
CA LEU A 159 -5.62 17.61 13.80
C LEU A 159 -4.12 17.65 13.51
N GLU A 160 -3.70 16.77 12.63
CA GLU A 160 -2.32 16.65 12.15
C GLU A 160 -2.25 16.86 10.64
N LEU A 161 -1.27 17.61 10.19
CA LEU A 161 -0.97 17.91 8.80
C LEU A 161 0.49 17.57 8.53
N GLY A 162 0.79 16.92 7.43
CA GLY A 162 2.17 16.59 7.09
C GLY A 162 2.48 16.78 5.62
N GLY A 163 3.72 17.15 5.35
CA GLY A 163 4.26 17.29 4.01
C GLY A 163 5.71 16.85 3.93
N GLY A 164 6.12 16.33 2.79
CA GLY A 164 7.47 15.84 2.58
C GLY A 164 7.67 15.18 1.23
N VAL A 165 8.60 14.22 1.18
CA VAL A 165 8.92 13.46 -0.02
C VAL A 165 9.01 11.96 0.30
N ALA A 166 8.62 11.13 -0.66
CA ALA A 166 8.77 9.68 -0.59
C ALA A 166 9.40 9.14 -1.87
N LEU A 167 10.33 8.20 -1.71
CA LEU A 167 10.85 7.38 -2.78
C LEU A 167 9.94 6.15 -2.91
N ASN A 168 9.18 6.09 -3.99
CA ASN A 168 8.17 5.07 -4.22
C ASN A 168 8.52 4.22 -5.45
N ASN A 169 8.39 2.91 -5.30
CA ASN A 169 8.65 1.93 -6.35
C ASN A 169 7.36 1.30 -6.93
N THR A 170 6.19 1.70 -6.41
CA THR A 170 4.88 1.12 -6.80
C THR A 170 4.60 1.24 -8.30
N PHE A 171 5.17 2.26 -8.94
CA PHE A 171 5.05 2.45 -10.39
C PHE A 171 6.09 1.64 -11.19
N GLY A 172 6.93 0.84 -10.50
CA GLY A 172 7.91 -0.04 -11.12
C GLY A 172 9.27 0.62 -11.41
N TYR A 173 9.44 1.91 -11.12
CA TYR A 173 10.71 2.63 -11.16
C TYR A 173 10.84 3.53 -9.92
N PRO A 174 12.01 3.60 -9.29
CA PRO A 174 12.22 4.45 -8.13
C PRO A 174 12.01 5.93 -8.48
N MET A 175 10.99 6.54 -7.95
CA MET A 175 10.65 7.94 -8.20
C MET A 175 10.38 8.67 -6.89
N LEU A 176 10.80 9.93 -6.83
CA LEU A 176 10.45 10.82 -5.74
C LEU A 176 9.08 11.44 -6.00
N PHE A 177 8.20 11.27 -5.02
CA PHE A 177 6.85 11.84 -5.03
C PHE A 177 6.65 12.75 -3.82
N PRO A 178 5.76 13.76 -3.91
CA PRO A 178 5.32 14.47 -2.74
C PRO A 178 4.64 13.50 -1.77
N ALA A 179 5.03 13.58 -0.51
CA ALA A 179 4.41 12.86 0.58
C ALA A 179 3.47 13.80 1.32
N LEU A 180 2.21 13.40 1.48
CA LEU A 180 1.19 14.17 2.17
C LEU A 180 0.56 13.32 3.26
N TYR A 181 0.22 13.95 4.37
CA TYR A 181 -0.43 13.32 5.50
C TYR A 181 -1.45 14.27 6.12
N PHE A 182 -2.63 13.77 6.36
CA PHE A 182 -3.71 14.48 7.03
C PHE A 182 -4.41 13.51 7.96
N LYS A 183 -4.58 13.88 9.21
CA LYS A 183 -5.36 13.13 10.17
C LYS A 183 -6.20 14.07 11.02
N TYR A 184 -7.48 13.78 11.07
CA TYR A 184 -8.42 14.49 11.92
C TYR A 184 -9.27 13.50 12.70
N LYS A 185 -9.45 13.76 13.99
CA LYS A 185 -10.38 13.04 14.84
C LYS A 185 -11.19 14.03 15.66
N GLY A 186 -12.50 14.00 15.55
CA GLY A 186 -13.36 14.93 16.28
C GLY A 186 -14.65 15.21 15.54
N GLY A 187 -15.18 16.41 15.67
CA GLY A 187 -16.47 16.83 15.13
C GLY A 187 -17.56 16.80 16.18
N PHE A 188 -18.81 16.74 15.74
CA PHE A 188 -19.97 16.87 16.61
C PHE A 188 -20.10 15.85 17.77
N SER A 189 -19.26 14.81 17.81
CA SER A 189 -19.33 13.76 18.83
C SER A 189 -18.01 13.02 19.08
N ASP A 190 -16.86 13.57 18.68
CA ASP A 190 -15.55 12.93 18.70
C ASP A 190 -15.49 11.54 18.00
N LYS A 191 -16.54 11.22 17.23
CA LYS A 191 -16.72 9.94 16.56
C LYS A 191 -16.25 9.93 15.11
N PHE A 192 -16.06 11.13 14.51
CA PHE A 192 -15.61 11.24 13.13
C PHE A 192 -14.09 11.17 13.03
N THR A 193 -13.61 10.44 12.03
CA THR A 193 -12.21 10.39 11.67
C THR A 193 -12.05 10.66 10.17
N ILE A 194 -11.03 11.42 9.83
CA ILE A 194 -10.55 11.57 8.45
C ILE A 194 -9.08 11.23 8.47
N ASP A 195 -8.68 10.32 7.61
CA ASP A 195 -7.30 9.89 7.45
C ASP A 195 -6.97 9.92 5.95
N ALA A 196 -6.00 10.74 5.57
CA ALA A 196 -5.54 10.80 4.20
C ALA A 196 -4.01 10.77 4.17
N SER A 197 -3.46 9.95 3.32
CA SER A 197 -2.02 9.81 3.16
C SER A 197 -1.63 9.56 1.71
N LEU A 198 -0.51 10.14 1.31
CA LEU A 198 0.16 9.91 0.05
C LEU A 198 1.64 9.62 0.35
N LEU A 199 1.90 8.45 0.91
CA LEU A 199 3.25 8.00 1.29
C LEU A 199 3.69 6.82 0.43
N ASN A 200 2.86 5.79 0.40
CA ASN A 200 3.10 4.56 -0.37
C ASN A 200 1.81 4.22 -1.14
N GLY A 201 1.55 4.98 -2.20
CA GLY A 201 0.23 5.07 -2.83
C GLY A 201 -0.62 6.17 -2.19
N GLY A 202 -1.90 6.22 -2.53
CA GLY A 202 -2.86 7.20 -2.03
C GLY A 202 -3.96 6.52 -1.22
N LYS A 203 -4.23 7.00 -0.03
CA LYS A 203 -5.35 6.52 0.80
C LYS A 203 -6.13 7.69 1.35
N VAL A 204 -7.44 7.62 1.28
CA VAL A 204 -8.36 8.50 1.99
C VAL A 204 -9.41 7.64 2.68
N ALA A 205 -9.64 7.88 3.96
CA ALA A 205 -10.66 7.20 4.74
C ALA A 205 -11.48 8.20 5.56
N PHE A 206 -12.79 8.11 5.44
CA PHE A 206 -13.75 8.79 6.29
C PHE A 206 -14.37 7.76 7.22
N GLY A 207 -14.19 7.91 8.52
CA GLY A 207 -14.65 6.96 9.53
C GLY A 207 -15.66 7.56 10.48
N TYR A 208 -16.56 6.72 10.97
CA TYR A 208 -17.50 7.02 12.05
C TYR A 208 -17.49 5.88 13.06
N ASP A 209 -17.14 6.17 14.31
CA ASP A 209 -17.21 5.24 15.43
C ASP A 209 -18.66 5.12 15.90
N TYR A 210 -19.42 4.16 15.32
CA TYR A 210 -20.83 3.94 15.65
C TYR A 210 -20.97 3.46 17.10
N HIS A 211 -20.15 2.51 17.49
CA HIS A 211 -20.06 1.94 18.85
C HIS A 211 -18.58 1.67 19.18
N GLU A 212 -18.26 1.45 20.45
CA GLU A 212 -16.87 1.11 20.86
C GLU A 212 -16.31 -0.10 20.11
N ASN A 213 -17.17 -1.06 19.75
CA ASN A 213 -16.82 -2.29 19.04
C ASN A 213 -17.06 -2.23 17.53
N LEU A 214 -17.57 -1.14 16.97
CA LEU A 214 -17.88 -1.01 15.55
C LEU A 214 -17.57 0.37 15.02
N SER A 215 -16.69 0.43 14.04
CA SER A 215 -16.47 1.63 13.22
C SER A 215 -16.89 1.37 11.78
N LEU A 216 -17.48 2.35 11.13
CA LEU A 216 -17.82 2.34 9.71
C LEU A 216 -16.89 3.29 8.99
N LYS A 217 -16.23 2.82 7.91
CA LYS A 217 -15.30 3.65 7.12
C LYS A 217 -15.68 3.60 5.65
N LEU A 218 -15.64 4.75 4.99
CA LEU A 218 -15.58 4.83 3.52
C LEU A 218 -14.10 5.01 3.15
N VAL A 219 -13.55 4.07 2.40
CA VAL A 219 -12.13 4.05 2.05
C VAL A 219 -11.97 4.15 0.55
N ALA A 220 -11.17 5.11 0.10
CA ALA A 220 -10.62 5.15 -1.25
C ALA A 220 -9.11 4.89 -1.17
N ASN A 221 -8.62 3.97 -1.97
CA ASN A 221 -7.20 3.61 -1.96
C ASN A 221 -6.70 3.48 -3.40
N MET A 222 -5.56 4.13 -3.66
CA MET A 222 -4.79 4.00 -4.88
C MET A 222 -3.43 3.41 -4.52
N GLY A 223 -3.16 2.24 -5.04
CA GLY A 223 -1.92 1.51 -4.80
C GLY A 223 -1.51 0.72 -6.03
N GLY A 224 -0.71 -0.31 -5.82
CA GLY A 224 -0.31 -1.20 -6.90
C GLY A 224 0.73 -2.19 -6.46
N TYR A 225 1.12 -3.01 -7.40
CA TYR A 225 2.19 -3.98 -7.26
C TYR A 225 3.00 -4.05 -8.55
N SER A 226 4.24 -4.45 -8.44
CA SER A 226 5.14 -4.52 -9.58
C SER A 226 6.04 -5.73 -9.50
N ALA A 227 6.58 -6.15 -10.64
CA ALA A 227 7.58 -7.19 -10.73
C ALA A 227 8.68 -6.78 -11.69
N TYR A 228 9.92 -6.96 -11.28
CA TYR A 228 11.07 -6.77 -12.14
C TYR A 228 11.49 -8.11 -12.75
N LEU A 229 11.68 -8.11 -14.03
CA LEU A 229 11.98 -9.30 -14.82
C LEU A 229 12.93 -9.01 -15.97
N ARG A 230 13.44 -10.06 -16.58
CA ARG A 230 14.16 -9.99 -17.86
C ARG A 230 13.34 -10.69 -18.93
N ARG A 231 13.13 -9.99 -20.05
CA ARG A 231 12.56 -10.55 -21.26
C ARG A 231 13.50 -10.21 -22.43
N ASN A 232 13.88 -11.23 -23.20
CA ASN A 232 14.79 -11.04 -24.35
C ASN A 232 16.05 -10.24 -23.97
N ASP A 233 16.68 -10.59 -22.84
CA ASP A 233 17.86 -9.92 -22.26
C ASP A 233 17.68 -8.44 -21.88
N GLN A 234 16.49 -7.90 -22.00
CA GLN A 234 16.17 -6.54 -21.56
C GLN A 234 15.57 -6.53 -20.15
N LYS A 235 15.98 -5.54 -19.35
CA LYS A 235 15.39 -5.30 -18.04
C LYS A 235 14.05 -4.63 -18.20
N GLU A 236 12.99 -5.36 -17.88
CA GLU A 236 11.62 -4.89 -17.91
C GLU A 236 11.00 -4.89 -16.50
N MET A 237 9.88 -4.27 -16.38
CA MET A 237 9.01 -4.35 -15.23
C MET A 237 7.57 -4.55 -15.67
N PHE A 238 6.87 -5.38 -14.94
CA PHE A 238 5.43 -5.39 -14.91
C PHE A 238 4.96 -4.46 -13.81
N SER A 239 3.96 -3.63 -14.07
CA SER A 239 3.32 -2.79 -13.06
C SER A 239 1.81 -2.83 -13.20
N SER A 240 1.13 -2.98 -12.06
CA SER A 240 -0.32 -2.87 -11.95
C SER A 240 -0.65 -1.80 -10.93
N GLN A 241 -1.42 -0.82 -11.36
CA GLN A 241 -2.02 0.19 -10.49
C GLN A 241 -3.45 -0.18 -10.21
N THR A 242 -3.87 -0.02 -8.97
CA THR A 242 -5.23 -0.30 -8.52
C THR A 242 -5.82 0.92 -7.84
N PHE A 243 -7.08 1.22 -8.12
CA PHE A 243 -7.87 2.19 -7.39
C PHE A 243 -9.21 1.59 -7.02
N PHE A 244 -9.53 1.58 -5.74
CA PHE A 244 -10.82 1.10 -5.27
C PHE A 244 -11.47 2.07 -4.28
N VAL A 245 -12.79 2.00 -4.22
CA VAL A 245 -13.60 2.67 -3.20
C VAL A 245 -14.48 1.61 -2.55
N ALA A 246 -14.47 1.54 -1.23
CA ALA A 246 -15.18 0.52 -0.48
C ALA A 246 -15.76 1.05 0.84
N LEU A 247 -16.91 0.53 1.23
CA LEU A 247 -17.40 0.62 2.59
C LEU A 247 -16.71 -0.46 3.43
N GLN A 248 -16.15 -0.05 4.57
CA GLN A 248 -15.37 -0.92 5.44
C GLN A 248 -15.89 -0.84 6.88
N PRO A 249 -16.85 -1.67 7.28
CA PRO A 249 -17.08 -1.97 8.69
C PRO A 249 -15.82 -2.59 9.31
N GLU A 250 -15.48 -2.15 10.52
CA GLU A 250 -14.37 -2.64 11.31
C GLU A 250 -14.88 -3.06 12.68
N PHE A 251 -14.85 -4.35 12.94
CA PHE A 251 -15.26 -4.95 14.22
C PHE A 251 -14.06 -4.96 15.16
N LYS A 252 -14.20 -4.37 16.34
CA LYS A 252 -13.17 -4.30 17.37
C LYS A 252 -13.45 -5.33 18.46
N ILE A 253 -12.49 -6.19 18.74
CA ILE A 253 -12.55 -7.20 19.80
C ILE A 253 -11.58 -6.80 20.91
N GLY A 254 -12.14 -6.22 21.96
CA GLY A 254 -11.34 -5.59 23.00
C GLY A 254 -10.49 -4.44 22.48
N LYS A 255 -9.32 -4.22 23.08
CA LYS A 255 -8.42 -3.11 22.75
C LYS A 255 -7.37 -3.46 21.67
N HIS A 256 -7.18 -4.75 21.41
CA HIS A 256 -6.00 -5.24 20.68
C HIS A 256 -6.33 -5.82 19.31
N VAL A 257 -7.56 -6.21 19.04
CA VAL A 257 -7.90 -6.86 17.78
C VAL A 257 -8.96 -6.06 17.02
N ALA A 258 -8.72 -5.84 15.72
CA ALA A 258 -9.70 -5.28 14.80
C ALA A 258 -9.83 -6.16 13.56
N ILE A 259 -11.06 -6.38 13.11
CA ILE A 259 -11.40 -7.17 11.93
C ILE A 259 -12.08 -6.23 10.93
N PRO A 260 -11.32 -5.61 10.01
CA PRO A 260 -11.89 -4.87 8.90
C PRO A 260 -12.43 -5.83 7.85
N VAL A 261 -13.65 -5.56 7.38
CA VAL A 261 -14.26 -6.21 6.21
C VAL A 261 -14.62 -5.09 5.24
N ALA A 262 -14.31 -5.24 3.96
CA ALA A 262 -14.59 -4.20 2.99
C ALA A 262 -15.33 -4.78 1.78
N PHE A 263 -16.26 -3.99 1.22
CA PHE A 263 -16.93 -4.28 -0.04
C PHE A 263 -17.12 -2.99 -0.83
N GLY A 264 -16.95 -3.08 -2.15
CA GLY A 264 -17.00 -1.91 -3.01
C GLY A 264 -16.68 -2.20 -4.46
N GLY A 265 -16.07 -1.23 -5.14
CA GLY A 265 -15.66 -1.31 -6.53
C GLY A 265 -14.18 -1.03 -6.73
N SER A 266 -13.55 -1.79 -7.60
CA SER A 266 -12.25 -1.49 -8.20
C SER A 266 -12.50 -0.77 -9.52
N PHE A 267 -12.11 0.49 -9.61
CA PHE A 267 -12.40 1.36 -10.77
C PHE A 267 -11.21 1.48 -11.71
N ILE A 268 -10.01 1.24 -11.23
CA ILE A 268 -8.79 1.18 -12.03
C ILE A 268 -8.02 -0.06 -11.59
N ARG A 269 -7.71 -0.90 -12.56
CA ARG A 269 -6.73 -1.97 -12.44
C ARG A 269 -5.97 -2.01 -13.75
N SER A 270 -4.77 -1.48 -13.77
CA SER A 270 -3.90 -1.57 -14.94
C SER A 270 -3.02 -2.82 -14.86
N GLY A 271 -2.45 -3.22 -15.98
CA GLY A 271 -1.44 -4.27 -16.02
C GLY A 271 -0.64 -4.10 -17.30
N ARG A 272 0.64 -3.70 -17.17
CA ARG A 272 1.48 -3.47 -18.33
C ARG A 272 2.95 -3.72 -18.07
N TYR A 273 3.64 -4.11 -19.13
CA TYR A 273 5.09 -4.20 -19.18
C TYR A 273 5.71 -2.90 -19.68
N ARG A 274 6.86 -2.54 -19.14
CA ARG A 274 7.64 -1.37 -19.56
C ARG A 274 9.12 -1.65 -19.38
N ALA A 275 9.94 -0.95 -20.17
CA ALA A 275 11.37 -0.88 -19.89
C ALA A 275 11.64 -0.22 -18.53
N ARG A 276 12.67 -0.67 -17.80
CA ARG A 276 13.07 -0.07 -16.52
C ARG A 276 13.86 1.21 -16.73
N THR A 277 13.23 2.22 -17.31
CA THR A 277 13.80 3.55 -17.54
C THR A 277 12.83 4.62 -17.09
N LEU A 278 13.36 5.78 -16.70
CA LEU A 278 12.53 6.91 -16.29
C LEU A 278 11.62 7.37 -17.45
N THR A 279 12.11 7.37 -18.68
CA THR A 279 11.35 7.78 -19.87
C THR A 279 10.12 6.90 -20.07
N ALA A 280 10.28 5.57 -19.96
CA ALA A 280 9.18 4.62 -20.15
C ALA A 280 8.05 4.79 -19.13
N MET A 281 8.30 5.45 -18.00
CA MET A 281 7.26 5.74 -17.00
C MET A 281 6.24 6.78 -17.47
N PHE A 282 6.68 7.70 -18.35
CA PHE A 282 5.86 8.80 -18.85
C PHE A 282 5.35 8.54 -20.28
N GLU A 283 5.77 7.44 -20.91
CA GLU A 283 5.26 7.04 -22.21
C GLU A 283 3.81 6.58 -22.13
N SER A 284 2.96 7.12 -22.99
CA SER A 284 1.60 6.65 -23.17
C SER A 284 1.56 5.44 -24.11
N GLU A 285 0.67 4.49 -23.85
CA GLU A 285 0.54 3.28 -24.67
C GLU A 285 -0.05 3.60 -26.06
N ALA A 286 -1.02 4.51 -26.11
CA ALA A 286 -1.64 4.94 -27.34
C ALA A 286 -2.03 6.41 -27.28
N LYS A 287 -1.97 7.09 -28.44
CA LYS A 287 -2.48 8.44 -28.64
C LYS A 287 -3.70 8.38 -29.55
N ARG A 288 -4.74 9.11 -29.21
CA ARG A 288 -5.90 9.32 -30.09
C ARG A 288 -5.59 10.37 -31.15
N GLU A 289 -6.43 10.44 -32.18
CA GLU A 289 -6.35 11.49 -33.21
C GLU A 289 -6.54 12.88 -32.61
N ASP A 290 -7.30 13.03 -31.55
CA ASP A 290 -7.49 14.27 -30.79
C ASP A 290 -6.30 14.63 -29.85
N GLY A 291 -5.22 13.83 -29.88
CA GLY A 291 -4.02 14.01 -29.06
C GLY A 291 -4.15 13.50 -27.61
N SER A 292 -5.33 13.05 -27.20
CA SER A 292 -5.49 12.45 -25.87
C SER A 292 -4.80 11.10 -25.78
N THR A 293 -4.36 10.75 -24.54
CA THR A 293 -3.70 9.47 -24.27
C THR A 293 -4.67 8.44 -23.72
N ARG A 294 -4.47 7.18 -24.08
CA ARG A 294 -5.19 6.04 -23.52
C ARG A 294 -4.22 5.10 -22.83
N SER A 295 -4.71 4.43 -21.81
CA SER A 295 -4.00 3.35 -21.12
C SER A 295 -4.85 2.10 -21.09
N SER A 296 -4.19 0.96 -21.23
CA SER A 296 -4.84 -0.34 -21.12
C SER A 296 -5.17 -0.64 -19.65
N VAL A 297 -6.43 -1.01 -19.40
CA VAL A 297 -6.95 -1.21 -18.04
C VAL A 297 -8.03 -2.29 -18.03
N PHE A 298 -8.17 -2.97 -16.91
CA PHE A 298 -9.37 -3.76 -16.63
C PHE A 298 -10.56 -2.84 -16.40
N LEU A 299 -11.72 -3.24 -16.88
CA LEU A 299 -12.98 -2.56 -16.60
C LEU A 299 -13.30 -2.62 -15.10
N PRO A 300 -14.18 -1.73 -14.61
CA PRO A 300 -14.58 -1.74 -13.22
C PRO A 300 -15.09 -3.11 -12.76
N ALA A 301 -14.71 -3.51 -11.55
CA ALA A 301 -14.97 -4.82 -10.97
C ALA A 301 -15.43 -4.70 -9.52
N LEU A 302 -16.08 -5.73 -9.00
CA LEU A 302 -16.39 -5.80 -7.58
C LEU A 302 -15.09 -6.01 -6.77
N TYR A 303 -15.04 -5.38 -5.61
CA TYR A 303 -13.95 -5.48 -4.67
C TYR A 303 -14.45 -5.95 -3.31
N PHE A 304 -13.80 -6.96 -2.76
CA PHE A 304 -14.04 -7.48 -1.42
C PHE A 304 -12.72 -7.61 -0.68
N ALA A 305 -12.74 -7.35 0.62
CA ALA A 305 -11.58 -7.61 1.46
C ALA A 305 -11.99 -8.00 2.88
N ALA A 306 -11.13 -8.78 3.51
CA ALA A 306 -11.22 -9.07 4.93
C ALA A 306 -9.81 -9.13 5.52
N GLY A 307 -9.68 -8.75 6.78
CA GLY A 307 -8.39 -8.75 7.45
C GLY A 307 -8.50 -8.88 8.95
N ILE A 308 -7.36 -8.97 9.58
CA ILE A 308 -7.19 -8.90 11.03
C ILE A 308 -6.02 -7.96 11.33
N THR A 309 -6.21 -7.07 12.27
CA THR A 309 -5.18 -6.19 12.80
C THR A 309 -5.03 -6.44 14.29
N ILE A 310 -3.82 -6.73 14.72
CA ILE A 310 -3.43 -6.89 16.12
C ILE A 310 -2.61 -5.65 16.49
N LYS A 311 -2.97 -5.01 17.63
CA LYS A 311 -2.36 -3.77 18.13
C LYS A 311 -1.69 -4.01 19.48
#